data_b2537737565ca9cf5e6425d6984cd2c1
#
_entry.id   b2537737565ca9cf5e6425d6984cd2c1
#
_cell.length_a   1.000
_cell.length_b   1.000
_cell.length_c   1.000
_cell.angle_alpha   90.00
_cell.angle_beta   90.00
_cell.angle_gamma   90.00
#
_symmetry.space_group_name_H-M   'P 1'
#
loop_
_entity.id
_entity.type
_entity.pdbx_description
1 polymer ?
#
loop_
_entity_poly.entity_id
_entity_poly.type
_entity_poly.pdbx_seq_one_letter_code
_entity_poly.pdbx_strand_id
1 'polypeptide(L)'
;MKKLQLVLFLVLVIIFGMLFFVKKDNSNNVDLSKPEVAGESILAGLKVSYLDIGQGDASLIEFPSGEQMLVDCAIDGRILEALGRVMPYYDHDIDYLLITHPDLDHYGGCTEILKRFDVKNIIYNGLEKRGDAMWEAFWQALQEENANYIEIDKEEVWQIASTTMHILYPDHSIKQNKNIPGTSSEVNANDTSIVFKLSYLDKSLLFMGDAEEPLEEYLLTTYGEQLDADVIKLGHHGSDSSSSEELLTMTSPTDSVA
;
A
#
# COMPACT_ATOMS: atom_id res chain seq x y z
N MET A 1 -18.00 39.75 52.84
CA MET A 1 -16.85 40.43 52.22
C MET A 1 -16.04 39.47 51.30
N LYS A 2 -15.61 38.30 51.73
CA LYS A 2 -14.79 37.38 50.89
C LYS A 2 -15.45 36.87 49.59
N LYS A 3 -16.79 36.61 49.59
CA LYS A 3 -17.52 36.15 48.42
C LYS A 3 -17.67 37.28 47.36
N LEU A 4 -17.82 38.55 47.78
CA LEU A 4 -17.95 39.66 46.85
C LEU A 4 -16.62 39.98 46.18
N GLN A 5 -15.47 39.81 46.88
CA GLN A 5 -14.12 40.01 46.33
C GLN A 5 -13.79 38.91 45.28
N LEU A 6 -14.23 37.67 45.52
CA LEU A 6 -14.00 36.56 44.59
C LEU A 6 -14.81 36.77 43.25
N VAL A 7 -16.04 37.25 43.37
CA VAL A 7 -16.87 37.55 42.19
C VAL A 7 -16.29 38.69 41.38
N LEU A 8 -15.78 39.76 42.07
CA LEU A 8 -15.14 40.88 41.40
C LEU A 8 -13.84 40.48 40.68
N PHE A 9 -13.07 39.57 41.27
CA PHE A 9 -11.84 39.05 40.66
C PHE A 9 -12.14 38.19 39.43
N LEU A 10 -13.16 37.31 39.46
CA LEU A 10 -13.60 36.51 38.33
C LEU A 10 -14.13 37.37 37.17
N VAL A 11 -14.90 38.45 37.45
CA VAL A 11 -15.38 39.37 36.43
C VAL A 11 -14.22 40.14 35.80
N LEU A 12 -13.23 40.56 36.55
CA LEU A 12 -12.04 41.25 36.04
C LEU A 12 -11.19 40.36 35.14
N VAL A 13 -11.04 39.04 35.48
CA VAL A 13 -10.31 38.06 34.67
C VAL A 13 -11.04 37.80 33.33
N ILE A 14 -12.38 37.74 33.34
CA ILE A 14 -13.19 37.57 32.13
C ILE A 14 -13.12 38.82 31.22
N ILE A 15 -13.18 40.02 31.79
CA ILE A 15 -13.07 41.27 31.03
C ILE A 15 -11.65 41.44 30.45
N PHE A 16 -10.59 41.05 31.22
CA PHE A 16 -9.20 41.11 30.73
C PHE A 16 -8.95 40.08 29.64
N GLY A 17 -9.53 38.88 29.79
CA GLY A 17 -9.51 37.82 28.74
C GLY A 17 -10.22 38.27 27.44
N MET A 18 -11.39 38.91 27.54
CA MET A 18 -12.10 39.47 26.38
C MET A 18 -11.32 40.63 25.72
N LEU A 19 -10.68 41.49 26.47
CA LEU A 19 -9.85 42.59 25.92
C LEU A 19 -8.58 42.08 25.22
N PHE A 20 -8.03 40.92 25.61
CA PHE A 20 -6.92 40.30 24.88
C PHE A 20 -7.39 39.61 23.57
N PHE A 21 -8.64 39.14 23.51
CA PHE A 21 -9.22 38.54 22.29
C PHE A 21 -9.67 39.56 21.26
N VAL A 22 -10.04 40.78 21.67
CA VAL A 22 -10.51 41.82 20.77
C VAL A 22 -9.37 42.68 20.18
N LYS A 23 -8.11 42.51 20.63
CA LYS A 23 -6.96 43.29 20.14
C LYS A 23 -6.04 42.49 19.21
N LYS A 24 -6.56 41.49 18.52
CA LYS A 24 -5.89 40.81 17.40
C LYS A 24 -6.67 41.09 16.11
N ASP A 25 -6.91 42.39 15.82
CA ASP A 25 -7.35 42.85 14.52
C ASP A 25 -6.18 43.54 13.80
N ASN A 26 -5.75 42.80 12.76
CA ASN A 26 -5.87 43.27 11.38
C ASN A 26 -5.10 44.56 11.06
N SER A 27 -3.87 44.34 10.69
CA SER A 27 -3.28 45.10 9.60
C SER A 27 -2.48 44.14 8.70
N ASN A 28 -3.15 43.17 8.12
CA ASN A 28 -2.68 42.57 6.89
C ASN A 28 -3.10 43.55 5.77
N ASN A 29 -2.31 44.59 5.56
CA ASN A 29 -2.22 45.23 4.28
C ASN A 29 -1.67 44.20 3.32
N VAL A 30 -2.54 43.49 2.62
CA VAL A 30 -2.19 42.67 1.46
C VAL A 30 -1.72 43.66 0.41
N ASP A 31 -0.42 43.72 0.18
CA ASP A 31 0.20 44.45 -0.93
C ASP A 31 -0.15 43.70 -2.23
N LEU A 32 -1.22 44.13 -2.88
CA LEU A 32 -1.71 43.60 -4.15
C LEU A 32 -0.77 43.85 -5.33
N SER A 33 0.39 44.47 -5.13
CA SER A 33 1.38 44.77 -6.19
C SER A 33 2.41 43.67 -6.42
N LYS A 34 2.49 42.66 -5.54
CA LYS A 34 3.30 41.50 -5.81
C LYS A 34 2.42 40.43 -6.44
N PRO A 35 2.80 39.87 -7.60
CA PRO A 35 2.16 38.68 -8.07
C PRO A 35 2.33 37.61 -6.98
N GLU A 36 1.23 37.17 -6.41
CA GLU A 36 1.19 35.95 -5.63
C GLU A 36 1.65 34.86 -6.59
N VAL A 37 2.91 34.45 -6.44
CA VAL A 37 3.35 33.20 -7.06
C VAL A 37 2.51 32.16 -6.34
N ALA A 38 1.35 31.86 -6.97
CA ALA A 38 0.63 30.65 -6.65
C ALA A 38 1.70 29.57 -6.71
N GLY A 39 2.07 29.05 -5.53
CA GLY A 39 2.92 27.88 -5.48
C GLY A 39 2.24 26.88 -6.39
N GLU A 40 2.88 26.55 -7.52
CA GLU A 40 2.47 25.40 -8.28
C GLU A 40 2.35 24.29 -7.22
N SER A 41 1.14 23.91 -6.90
CA SER A 41 0.93 22.62 -6.24
C SER A 41 1.49 21.64 -7.27
N ILE A 42 2.72 21.18 -7.07
CA ILE A 42 3.23 20.02 -7.76
C ILE A 42 2.18 18.98 -7.44
N LEU A 43 1.31 18.69 -8.42
CA LEU A 43 0.37 17.59 -8.28
C LEU A 43 1.27 16.39 -8.08
N ALA A 44 1.25 15.84 -6.87
CA ALA A 44 1.99 14.64 -6.56
C ALA A 44 1.51 13.58 -7.55
N GLY A 45 2.43 13.05 -8.37
CA GLY A 45 2.13 11.97 -9.29
C GLY A 45 2.07 10.64 -8.55
N LEU A 46 1.61 9.60 -9.22
CA LEU A 46 1.81 8.24 -8.74
C LEU A 46 3.32 7.96 -8.75
N LYS A 47 3.87 7.54 -7.61
CA LYS A 47 5.26 7.12 -7.49
C LYS A 47 5.31 5.70 -6.99
N VAL A 48 6.07 4.85 -7.67
CA VAL A 48 6.35 3.47 -7.26
C VAL A 48 7.84 3.32 -7.03
N SER A 49 8.20 2.88 -5.84
CA SER A 49 9.58 2.61 -5.45
C SER A 49 9.74 1.12 -5.20
N TYR A 50 10.45 0.42 -6.08
CA TYR A 50 10.87 -0.96 -5.86
C TYR A 50 12.06 -0.93 -4.92
N LEU A 51 11.95 -1.62 -3.78
CA LEU A 51 12.89 -1.49 -2.68
C LEU A 51 14.02 -2.51 -2.82
N ASP A 52 15.26 -2.05 -2.72
CA ASP A 52 16.44 -2.93 -2.66
C ASP A 52 16.55 -3.56 -1.27
N ILE A 53 16.00 -4.77 -1.15
CA ILE A 53 15.91 -5.56 0.09
C ILE A 53 16.73 -6.85 0.03
N GLY A 54 17.39 -7.14 -1.08
CA GLY A 54 18.11 -8.39 -1.34
C GLY A 54 17.17 -9.51 -1.76
N GLN A 55 16.83 -10.45 -0.88
CA GLN A 55 15.90 -11.54 -1.20
C GLN A 55 14.46 -11.15 -0.87
N GLY A 56 13.54 -11.51 -1.75
CA GLY A 56 12.10 -11.29 -1.61
C GLY A 56 11.60 -10.01 -2.30
N ASP A 57 10.38 -9.63 -2.04
CA ASP A 57 9.73 -8.45 -2.60
C ASP A 57 9.38 -7.39 -1.57
N ALA A 58 9.51 -6.14 -1.99
CA ALA A 58 8.92 -5.01 -1.31
C ALA A 58 8.80 -3.82 -2.27
N SER A 59 7.63 -3.20 -2.33
CA SER A 59 7.40 -2.00 -3.14
C SER A 59 6.60 -0.97 -2.39
N LEU A 60 7.01 0.30 -2.40
CA LEU A 60 6.25 1.41 -1.85
C LEU A 60 5.56 2.18 -2.98
N ILE A 61 4.24 2.27 -2.90
CA ILE A 61 3.40 3.04 -3.81
C ILE A 61 2.90 4.28 -3.08
N GLU A 62 3.27 5.46 -3.57
CA GLU A 62 2.82 6.75 -3.08
C GLU A 62 1.78 7.29 -4.07
N PHE A 63 0.52 7.38 -3.63
CA PHE A 63 -0.59 7.85 -4.46
C PHE A 63 -0.62 9.37 -4.57
N PRO A 64 -1.26 9.92 -5.62
CA PRO A 64 -1.38 11.38 -5.79
C PRO A 64 -2.10 12.11 -4.65
N SER A 65 -2.88 11.40 -3.84
CA SER A 65 -3.53 11.90 -2.63
C SER A 65 -2.59 12.03 -1.42
N GLY A 66 -1.40 11.42 -1.49
CA GLY A 66 -0.47 11.29 -0.39
C GLY A 66 -0.65 10.02 0.44
N GLU A 67 -1.65 9.20 0.13
CA GLU A 67 -1.77 7.85 0.72
C GLU A 67 -0.62 6.96 0.25
N GLN A 68 -0.25 5.99 1.09
CA GLN A 68 0.86 5.08 0.85
C GLN A 68 0.41 3.62 0.95
N MET A 69 0.88 2.80 0.00
CA MET A 69 0.71 1.36 0.04
C MET A 69 2.07 0.67 0.02
N LEU A 70 2.36 -0.12 1.05
CA LEU A 70 3.48 -1.06 1.05
C LEU A 70 2.97 -2.39 0.52
N VAL A 71 3.58 -2.88 -0.56
CA VAL A 71 3.34 -4.20 -1.14
C VAL A 71 4.49 -5.09 -0.75
N ASP A 72 4.21 -6.10 0.05
CA ASP A 72 5.16 -7.02 0.67
C ASP A 72 6.23 -6.33 1.56
N CYS A 73 6.97 -7.13 2.35
CA CYS A 73 7.83 -6.63 3.41
C CYS A 73 9.23 -7.28 3.42
N ALA A 74 9.66 -7.93 2.34
CA ALA A 74 10.91 -8.67 2.35
C ALA A 74 10.93 -9.85 3.34
N ILE A 75 12.07 -10.53 3.44
CA ILE A 75 12.24 -11.70 4.31
C ILE A 75 12.40 -11.32 5.80
N ASP A 76 12.86 -10.11 6.10
CA ASP A 76 13.21 -9.70 7.46
C ASP A 76 13.23 -8.17 7.67
N GLY A 77 13.78 -7.70 8.79
CA GLY A 77 13.86 -6.30 9.17
C GLY A 77 14.67 -5.39 8.23
N ARG A 78 15.30 -5.88 7.16
CA ARG A 78 15.95 -5.05 6.12
C ARG A 78 14.98 -4.12 5.42
N ILE A 79 13.69 -4.46 5.42
CA ILE A 79 12.64 -3.58 4.92
C ILE A 79 12.67 -2.20 5.58
N LEU A 80 13.00 -2.10 6.87
CA LEU A 80 13.07 -0.82 7.58
C LEU A 80 14.17 0.10 7.06
N GLU A 81 15.34 -0.49 6.71
CA GLU A 81 16.43 0.27 6.10
C GLU A 81 16.04 0.73 4.69
N ALA A 82 15.41 -0.14 3.92
CA ALA A 82 14.98 0.17 2.55
C ALA A 82 13.91 1.27 2.53
N LEU A 83 12.90 1.21 3.41
CA LEU A 83 11.91 2.27 3.58
C LEU A 83 12.54 3.59 4.01
N GLY A 84 13.52 3.56 4.92
CA GLY A 84 14.23 4.75 5.37
C GLY A 84 15.02 5.48 4.27
N ARG A 85 15.23 4.87 3.10
CA ARG A 85 15.84 5.51 1.93
C ARG A 85 14.83 6.28 1.07
N VAL A 86 13.54 5.96 1.16
CA VAL A 86 12.47 6.48 0.29
C VAL A 86 11.41 7.27 1.03
N MET A 87 11.19 6.98 2.32
CA MET A 87 10.26 7.68 3.20
C MET A 87 10.98 8.72 4.09
N PRO A 88 10.35 9.86 4.40
CA PRO A 88 10.85 10.77 5.42
C PRO A 88 10.95 10.09 6.79
N TYR A 89 12.01 10.36 7.57
CA TYR A 89 12.27 9.70 8.86
C TYR A 89 11.18 9.94 9.93
N TYR A 90 10.33 10.95 9.73
CA TYR A 90 9.22 11.30 10.63
C TYR A 90 7.88 10.73 10.18
N ASP A 91 7.84 10.09 9.01
CA ASP A 91 6.65 9.46 8.46
C ASP A 91 6.60 8.01 8.95
N HIS A 92 5.57 7.70 9.72
CA HIS A 92 5.34 6.38 10.29
C HIS A 92 3.94 5.85 9.95
N ASP A 93 3.25 6.47 8.99
CA ASP A 93 1.93 6.05 8.55
C ASP A 93 2.04 5.15 7.30
N ILE A 94 1.29 4.06 7.27
CA ILE A 94 1.06 3.21 6.09
C ILE A 94 -0.44 3.03 5.94
N ASP A 95 -1.03 3.60 4.88
CA ASP A 95 -2.47 3.52 4.67
C ASP A 95 -2.90 2.10 4.28
N TYR A 96 -2.07 1.41 3.50
CA TYR A 96 -2.33 0.05 3.05
C TYR A 96 -1.06 -0.81 3.13
N LEU A 97 -1.13 -1.93 3.82
CA LEU A 97 -0.14 -3.00 3.77
C LEU A 97 -0.75 -4.17 3.00
N LEU A 98 -0.26 -4.41 1.79
CA LEU A 98 -0.69 -5.52 0.95
C LEU A 98 0.34 -6.63 1.02
N ILE A 99 -0.11 -7.84 1.38
CA ILE A 99 0.71 -9.05 1.39
C ILE A 99 0.20 -9.95 0.27
N THR A 100 1.02 -10.15 -0.75
CA THR A 100 0.60 -10.87 -1.95
C THR A 100 0.27 -12.32 -1.65
N HIS A 101 1.14 -13.01 -0.90
CA HIS A 101 0.96 -14.40 -0.50
C HIS A 101 1.84 -14.73 0.73
N PRO A 102 1.64 -15.90 1.41
CA PRO A 102 2.27 -16.17 2.70
C PRO A 102 3.66 -16.81 2.59
N ASP A 103 4.52 -16.42 1.67
CA ASP A 103 5.90 -16.85 1.66
C ASP A 103 6.79 -15.89 2.45
N LEU A 104 7.80 -16.46 3.12
CA LEU A 104 8.57 -15.75 4.15
C LEU A 104 9.26 -14.51 3.60
N ASP A 105 9.71 -14.55 2.38
CA ASP A 105 10.39 -13.44 1.70
C ASP A 105 9.41 -12.34 1.18
N HIS A 106 8.11 -12.50 1.46
CA HIS A 106 7.08 -11.48 1.26
C HIS A 106 6.52 -10.93 2.57
N TYR A 107 6.25 -11.81 3.59
CA TYR A 107 5.67 -11.34 4.84
C TYR A 107 6.68 -11.22 6.00
N GLY A 108 7.91 -11.76 5.89
CA GLY A 108 8.81 -11.94 7.03
C GLY A 108 9.16 -10.65 7.76
N GLY A 109 9.34 -9.55 7.03
CA GLY A 109 9.60 -8.23 7.59
C GLY A 109 8.36 -7.49 8.10
N CYS A 110 7.14 -7.95 7.78
CA CYS A 110 5.91 -7.26 8.15
C CYS A 110 5.72 -7.15 9.67
N THR A 111 6.22 -8.12 10.46
CA THR A 111 6.21 -8.01 11.93
C THR A 111 6.99 -6.80 12.43
N GLU A 112 8.06 -6.41 11.74
CA GLU A 112 8.85 -5.23 12.07
C GLU A 112 8.17 -3.92 11.61
N ILE A 113 7.41 -3.98 10.51
CA ILE A 113 6.54 -2.89 10.04
C ILE A 113 5.45 -2.63 11.08
N LEU A 114 4.66 -3.64 11.46
CA LEU A 114 3.56 -3.52 12.42
C LEU A 114 4.02 -3.00 13.81
N LYS A 115 5.29 -3.18 14.18
CA LYS A 115 5.84 -2.64 15.42
C LYS A 115 6.20 -1.16 15.36
N ARG A 116 6.37 -0.57 14.18
CA ARG A 116 6.99 0.76 14.01
C ARG A 116 6.16 1.74 13.22
N PHE A 117 5.23 1.25 12.43
CA PHE A 117 4.34 2.04 11.59
C PHE A 117 2.90 1.88 12.07
N ASP A 118 2.11 2.92 11.93
CA ASP A 118 0.65 2.90 12.11
C ASP A 118 0.02 2.44 10.79
N VAL A 119 -0.40 1.17 10.76
CA VAL A 119 -0.97 0.55 9.56
C VAL A 119 -2.49 0.62 9.62
N LYS A 120 -3.12 1.30 8.65
CA LYS A 120 -4.58 1.50 8.66
C LYS A 120 -5.37 0.33 8.07
N ASN A 121 -4.88 -0.24 6.99
CA ASN A 121 -5.55 -1.34 6.30
C ASN A 121 -4.53 -2.43 5.94
N ILE A 122 -4.87 -3.68 6.20
CA ILE A 122 -4.06 -4.84 5.84
C ILE A 122 -4.85 -5.65 4.81
N ILE A 123 -4.25 -5.85 3.64
CA ILE A 123 -4.84 -6.52 2.49
C ILE A 123 -4.12 -7.85 2.29
N TYR A 124 -4.87 -8.94 2.17
CA TYR A 124 -4.30 -10.27 2.12
C TYR A 124 -5.23 -11.26 1.38
N ASN A 125 -4.66 -12.34 0.83
CA ASN A 125 -5.38 -13.33 0.04
C ASN A 125 -6.13 -14.42 0.84
N GLY A 126 -6.02 -14.41 2.18
CA GLY A 126 -6.71 -15.37 3.05
C GLY A 126 -6.00 -16.71 3.28
N LEU A 127 -4.88 -17.03 2.60
CA LEU A 127 -4.15 -18.28 2.79
C LEU A 127 -3.34 -18.27 4.10
N GLU A 128 -3.60 -19.20 5.02
CA GLU A 128 -2.89 -19.31 6.30
C GLU A 128 -1.85 -20.44 6.27
N LYS A 129 -0.63 -20.18 6.78
CA LYS A 129 0.42 -21.20 7.00
C LYS A 129 0.39 -21.69 8.45
N ARG A 130 -0.66 -22.44 8.82
CA ARG A 130 -0.79 -23.01 10.18
C ARG A 130 0.34 -23.95 10.51
N GLY A 131 0.90 -23.83 11.72
CA GLY A 131 2.02 -24.64 12.20
C GLY A 131 3.40 -24.12 11.80
N ASP A 132 3.47 -22.98 11.10
CA ASP A 132 4.69 -22.22 10.87
C ASP A 132 4.83 -21.16 11.97
N ALA A 133 5.87 -21.26 12.81
CA ALA A 133 6.04 -20.38 13.97
C ALA A 133 6.26 -18.90 13.57
N MET A 134 6.87 -18.63 12.41
CA MET A 134 7.06 -17.27 11.91
C MET A 134 5.74 -16.67 11.42
N TRP A 135 4.95 -17.48 10.72
CA TRP A 135 3.60 -17.09 10.31
C TRP A 135 2.69 -16.81 11.50
N GLU A 136 2.71 -17.69 12.50
CA GLU A 136 1.91 -17.51 13.71
C GLU A 136 2.28 -16.23 14.48
N ALA A 137 3.59 -15.90 14.57
CA ALA A 137 4.05 -14.66 15.18
C ALA A 137 3.63 -13.41 14.39
N PHE A 138 3.71 -13.47 13.06
CA PHE A 138 3.21 -12.41 12.19
C PHE A 138 1.69 -12.26 12.33
N TRP A 139 0.94 -13.37 12.28
CA TRP A 139 -0.52 -13.37 12.40
C TRP A 139 -0.98 -12.82 13.74
N GLN A 140 -0.26 -13.11 14.82
CA GLN A 140 -0.52 -12.52 16.13
C GLN A 140 -0.28 -11.01 16.11
N ALA A 141 0.84 -10.54 15.56
CA ALA A 141 1.13 -9.11 15.44
C ALA A 141 0.06 -8.37 14.61
N LEU A 142 -0.41 -8.99 13.52
CA LEU A 142 -1.50 -8.49 12.68
C LEU A 142 -2.82 -8.36 13.47
N GLN A 143 -3.14 -9.32 14.33
CA GLN A 143 -4.36 -9.26 15.17
C GLN A 143 -4.28 -8.24 16.31
N GLU A 144 -3.08 -7.92 16.77
CA GLU A 144 -2.83 -6.89 17.78
C GLU A 144 -2.88 -5.48 17.19
N GLU A 145 -2.71 -5.36 15.86
CA GLU A 145 -2.84 -4.10 15.13
C GLU A 145 -4.31 -3.67 15.04
N ASN A 146 -4.57 -2.38 15.23
CA ASN A 146 -5.93 -1.83 15.11
C ASN A 146 -6.28 -1.47 13.65
N ALA A 147 -5.79 -2.26 12.72
CA ALA A 147 -6.01 -2.08 11.29
C ALA A 147 -7.29 -2.76 10.81
N ASN A 148 -7.85 -2.28 9.70
CA ASN A 148 -8.89 -3.01 8.99
C ASN A 148 -8.25 -4.18 8.24
N TYR A 149 -8.80 -5.37 8.38
CA TYR A 149 -8.39 -6.55 7.61
C TYR A 149 -9.29 -6.71 6.39
N ILE A 150 -8.69 -6.78 5.22
CA ILE A 150 -9.37 -6.93 3.93
C ILE A 150 -8.85 -8.20 3.27
N GLU A 151 -9.69 -9.24 3.23
CA GLU A 151 -9.40 -10.47 2.49
C GLU A 151 -9.83 -10.29 1.02
N ILE A 152 -8.90 -10.51 0.09
CA ILE A 152 -9.21 -10.53 -1.33
C ILE A 152 -9.75 -11.93 -1.68
N ASP A 153 -11.03 -12.00 -1.97
CA ASP A 153 -11.77 -13.23 -2.28
C ASP A 153 -12.55 -13.17 -3.59
N LYS A 154 -12.34 -12.11 -4.36
CA LYS A 154 -12.93 -11.86 -5.68
C LYS A 154 -12.18 -10.78 -6.43
N GLU A 155 -12.39 -10.70 -7.74
CA GLU A 155 -11.97 -9.54 -8.53
C GLU A 155 -12.59 -8.25 -8.00
N GLU A 156 -11.76 -7.21 -7.84
CA GLU A 156 -12.18 -5.90 -7.33
C GLU A 156 -11.50 -4.75 -8.08
N VAL A 157 -12.21 -3.64 -8.17
CA VAL A 157 -11.65 -2.39 -8.69
C VAL A 157 -11.75 -1.32 -7.62
N TRP A 158 -10.61 -0.79 -7.20
CA TRP A 158 -10.52 0.29 -6.23
C TRP A 158 -10.09 1.58 -6.90
N GLN A 159 -10.66 2.69 -6.44
CA GLN A 159 -10.28 4.02 -6.86
C GLN A 159 -9.57 4.71 -5.67
N ILE A 160 -8.26 4.93 -5.80
CA ILE A 160 -7.47 5.64 -4.80
C ILE A 160 -7.02 6.95 -5.44
N ALA A 161 -7.66 8.05 -5.06
CA ALA A 161 -7.55 9.35 -5.75
C ALA A 161 -7.77 9.22 -7.26
N SER A 162 -6.80 9.62 -8.07
CA SER A 162 -6.84 9.51 -9.54
C SER A 162 -6.22 8.22 -10.09
N THR A 163 -5.88 7.27 -9.20
CA THR A 163 -5.30 5.96 -9.57
C THR A 163 -6.37 4.89 -9.46
N THR A 164 -6.51 4.07 -10.49
CA THR A 164 -7.33 2.86 -10.46
C THR A 164 -6.45 1.66 -10.15
N MET A 165 -6.81 0.88 -9.15
CA MET A 165 -6.21 -0.41 -8.83
C MET A 165 -7.23 -1.50 -9.17
N HIS A 166 -6.92 -2.30 -10.17
CA HIS A 166 -7.72 -3.45 -10.56
C HIS A 166 -7.06 -4.71 -10.02
N ILE A 167 -7.65 -5.32 -9.00
CA ILE A 167 -7.23 -6.60 -8.44
C ILE A 167 -7.82 -7.69 -9.33
N LEU A 168 -6.94 -8.38 -10.05
CA LEU A 168 -7.29 -9.38 -11.05
C LEU A 168 -7.41 -10.78 -10.43
N TYR A 169 -6.60 -11.04 -9.40
CA TYR A 169 -6.57 -12.32 -8.70
C TYR A 169 -6.14 -12.10 -7.22
N PRO A 170 -6.68 -12.90 -6.27
CA PRO A 170 -7.68 -13.94 -6.45
C PRO A 170 -9.05 -13.40 -6.89
N ASP A 171 -9.71 -14.15 -7.75
CA ASP A 171 -11.09 -13.90 -8.18
C ASP A 171 -12.10 -14.78 -7.43
N HIS A 172 -11.62 -15.51 -6.43
CA HIS A 172 -12.37 -16.40 -5.55
C HIS A 172 -11.69 -16.52 -4.17
N SER A 173 -12.36 -17.07 -3.20
CA SER A 173 -11.80 -17.25 -1.85
C SER A 173 -10.71 -18.34 -1.84
N ILE A 174 -9.45 -17.94 -1.71
CA ILE A 174 -8.30 -18.85 -1.55
C ILE A 174 -8.43 -19.68 -0.26
N LYS A 175 -9.00 -19.11 0.78
CA LYS A 175 -9.25 -19.80 2.05
C LYS A 175 -10.18 -21.00 1.90
N GLN A 176 -11.14 -20.94 0.97
CA GLN A 176 -12.08 -22.03 0.69
C GLN A 176 -11.53 -22.99 -0.36
N ASN A 177 -10.86 -22.46 -1.37
CA ASN A 177 -10.26 -23.24 -2.45
C ASN A 177 -9.03 -22.50 -2.97
N LYS A 178 -7.83 -23.01 -2.69
CA LYS A 178 -6.57 -22.40 -3.16
C LYS A 178 -6.25 -22.69 -4.64
N ASN A 179 -7.01 -23.59 -5.30
CA ASN A 179 -6.67 -23.99 -6.65
C ASN A 179 -7.11 -22.93 -7.66
N ILE A 180 -6.29 -22.73 -8.68
CA ILE A 180 -6.62 -21.87 -9.82
C ILE A 180 -7.88 -22.43 -10.51
N PRO A 181 -8.89 -21.60 -10.79
CA PRO A 181 -10.12 -22.06 -11.42
C PRO A 181 -9.87 -22.80 -12.75
N GLY A 182 -10.52 -23.94 -12.91
CA GLY A 182 -10.38 -24.75 -14.14
C GLY A 182 -9.13 -25.63 -14.20
N THR A 183 -8.23 -25.56 -13.21
CA THR A 183 -7.07 -26.46 -13.12
C THR A 183 -7.31 -27.60 -12.13
N SER A 184 -6.63 -28.73 -12.36
CA SER A 184 -6.61 -29.87 -11.43
C SER A 184 -5.25 -30.03 -10.76
N SER A 185 -4.30 -29.14 -11.04
CA SER A 185 -2.95 -29.19 -10.48
C SER A 185 -2.96 -28.76 -9.02
N GLU A 186 -2.09 -29.34 -8.23
CA GLU A 186 -1.84 -28.86 -6.86
C GLU A 186 -1.15 -27.48 -6.97
N VAL A 187 -1.74 -26.48 -6.36
CA VAL A 187 -1.28 -25.11 -6.40
C VAL A 187 -0.38 -24.86 -5.20
N ASN A 188 0.81 -24.28 -5.43
CA ASN A 188 1.71 -23.81 -4.38
C ASN A 188 1.25 -22.45 -3.81
N ALA A 189 1.99 -21.87 -2.88
CA ALA A 189 1.62 -20.58 -2.30
C ALA A 189 1.79 -19.44 -3.32
N ASN A 190 2.78 -19.52 -4.21
CA ASN A 190 3.10 -18.51 -5.22
C ASN A 190 1.89 -18.22 -6.11
N ASP A 191 1.23 -19.29 -6.61
CA ASP A 191 0.04 -19.18 -7.44
C ASP A 191 -1.24 -18.76 -6.70
N THR A 192 -1.11 -18.38 -5.43
CA THR A 192 -2.18 -17.70 -4.69
C THR A 192 -1.93 -16.19 -4.54
N SER A 193 -0.88 -15.69 -5.16
CA SER A 193 -0.47 -14.27 -5.10
C SER A 193 -1.60 -13.33 -5.52
N ILE A 194 -1.74 -12.22 -4.80
CA ILE A 194 -2.58 -11.11 -5.26
C ILE A 194 -1.91 -10.49 -6.47
N VAL A 195 -2.58 -10.59 -7.62
CA VAL A 195 -2.17 -9.96 -8.89
C VAL A 195 -3.05 -8.75 -9.13
N PHE A 196 -2.44 -7.59 -9.37
CA PHE A 196 -3.19 -6.37 -9.60
C PHE A 196 -2.51 -5.45 -10.61
N LYS A 197 -3.32 -4.63 -11.28
CA LYS A 197 -2.89 -3.60 -12.21
C LYS A 197 -3.22 -2.22 -11.68
N LEU A 198 -2.22 -1.34 -11.64
CA LEU A 198 -2.41 0.09 -11.39
C LEU A 198 -2.53 0.83 -12.70
N SER A 199 -3.47 1.77 -12.78
CA SER A 199 -3.62 2.68 -13.91
C SER A 199 -3.68 4.11 -13.42
N TYR A 200 -2.80 4.96 -13.94
CA TYR A 200 -2.73 6.38 -13.62
C TYR A 200 -2.45 7.18 -14.88
N LEU A 201 -3.34 8.09 -15.24
CA LEU A 201 -3.32 8.80 -16.52
C LEU A 201 -3.28 7.81 -17.70
N ASP A 202 -2.25 7.89 -18.53
CA ASP A 202 -1.99 7.03 -19.68
C ASP A 202 -0.99 5.90 -19.39
N LYS A 203 -0.66 5.66 -18.12
CA LYS A 203 0.33 4.67 -17.68
C LYS A 203 -0.29 3.57 -16.84
N SER A 204 0.29 2.38 -16.97
CA SER A 204 -0.15 1.22 -16.21
C SER A 204 1.02 0.35 -15.75
N LEU A 205 0.85 -0.25 -14.57
CA LEU A 205 1.82 -1.13 -13.94
C LEU A 205 1.12 -2.43 -13.51
N LEU A 206 1.66 -3.56 -13.89
CA LEU A 206 1.16 -4.88 -13.49
C LEU A 206 2.07 -5.49 -12.44
N PHE A 207 1.49 -5.89 -11.30
CA PHE A 207 2.16 -6.57 -10.20
C PHE A 207 1.73 -8.02 -10.18
N MET A 208 2.68 -8.93 -10.33
CA MET A 208 2.42 -10.37 -10.43
C MET A 208 2.54 -11.12 -9.09
N GLY A 209 3.08 -10.47 -8.03
CA GLY A 209 3.52 -11.19 -6.84
C GLY A 209 4.52 -12.29 -7.25
N ASP A 210 4.28 -13.52 -6.81
CA ASP A 210 5.09 -14.68 -7.23
C ASP A 210 4.32 -15.63 -8.15
N ALA A 211 3.32 -15.11 -8.88
CA ALA A 211 2.58 -15.89 -9.88
C ALA A 211 3.55 -16.64 -10.80
N GLU A 212 3.33 -17.95 -10.93
CA GLU A 212 4.07 -18.83 -11.81
C GLU A 212 3.26 -19.15 -13.10
N GLU A 213 3.86 -19.89 -14.03
CA GLU A 213 3.23 -20.19 -15.33
C GLU A 213 1.77 -20.69 -15.23
N PRO A 214 1.36 -21.54 -14.25
CA PRO A 214 -0.03 -21.97 -14.16
C PRO A 214 -1.02 -20.83 -13.91
N LEU A 215 -0.65 -19.86 -13.05
CA LEU A 215 -1.48 -18.68 -12.80
C LEU A 215 -1.42 -17.70 -13.98
N GLU A 216 -0.25 -17.54 -14.61
CA GLU A 216 -0.09 -16.71 -15.81
C GLU A 216 -1.00 -17.20 -16.94
N GLU A 217 -1.06 -18.52 -17.22
CA GLU A 217 -1.93 -19.12 -18.23
C GLU A 217 -3.41 -18.83 -17.93
N TYR A 218 -3.79 -18.93 -16.66
CA TYR A 218 -5.14 -18.57 -16.22
C TYR A 218 -5.47 -17.10 -16.48
N LEU A 219 -4.57 -16.20 -16.09
CA LEU A 219 -4.73 -14.75 -16.27
C LEU A 219 -4.80 -14.38 -17.75
N LEU A 220 -3.93 -14.96 -18.58
CA LEU A 220 -3.94 -14.78 -20.04
C LEU A 220 -5.27 -15.20 -20.66
N THR A 221 -5.79 -16.35 -20.26
CA THR A 221 -7.07 -16.87 -20.76
C THR A 221 -8.25 -16.01 -20.32
N THR A 222 -8.20 -15.49 -19.08
CA THR A 222 -9.30 -14.75 -18.47
C THR A 222 -9.34 -13.29 -18.91
N TYR A 223 -8.19 -12.62 -18.94
CA TYR A 223 -8.10 -11.17 -19.15
C TYR A 223 -7.53 -10.74 -20.49
N GLY A 224 -6.69 -11.59 -21.13
CA GLY A 224 -6.12 -11.29 -22.44
C GLY A 224 -5.48 -9.91 -22.52
N GLU A 225 -5.90 -9.08 -23.48
CA GLU A 225 -5.36 -7.73 -23.73
C GLU A 225 -5.52 -6.76 -22.53
N GLN A 226 -6.36 -7.07 -21.55
CA GLN A 226 -6.48 -6.23 -20.34
C GLN A 226 -5.22 -6.27 -19.47
N LEU A 227 -4.35 -7.28 -19.69
CA LEU A 227 -3.05 -7.40 -19.01
C LEU A 227 -1.99 -6.47 -19.58
N ASP A 228 -2.18 -5.84 -20.75
CA ASP A 228 -1.25 -4.88 -21.34
C ASP A 228 -0.83 -3.82 -20.31
N ALA A 229 0.48 -3.58 -20.14
CA ALA A 229 1.00 -2.69 -19.13
C ALA A 229 2.34 -2.07 -19.54
N ASP A 230 2.54 -0.78 -19.22
CA ASP A 230 3.82 -0.10 -19.49
C ASP A 230 4.99 -0.67 -18.67
N VAL A 231 4.70 -1.09 -17.43
CA VAL A 231 5.68 -1.68 -16.51
C VAL A 231 5.13 -2.96 -15.93
N ILE A 232 5.96 -4.00 -15.83
CA ILE A 232 5.62 -5.24 -15.14
C ILE A 232 6.62 -5.51 -13.99
N LYS A 233 6.09 -5.75 -12.77
CA LYS A 233 6.84 -6.44 -11.73
C LYS A 233 6.70 -7.93 -12.00
N LEU A 234 7.78 -8.56 -12.42
CA LEU A 234 7.82 -9.97 -12.82
C LEU A 234 7.41 -10.89 -11.67
N GLY A 235 6.73 -11.98 -11.99
CA GLY A 235 6.40 -13.01 -11.05
C GLY A 235 7.65 -13.70 -10.50
N HIS A 236 7.58 -14.16 -9.25
CA HIS A 236 8.58 -14.97 -8.56
C HIS A 236 10.03 -14.49 -8.82
N HIS A 237 10.26 -13.18 -8.67
CA HIS A 237 11.56 -12.49 -8.84
C HIS A 237 12.24 -12.79 -10.19
N GLY A 238 11.45 -13.07 -11.24
CA GLY A 238 11.97 -13.46 -12.56
C GLY A 238 12.53 -14.87 -12.62
N SER A 239 11.98 -15.80 -11.80
CA SER A 239 12.34 -17.22 -11.80
C SER A 239 12.06 -17.87 -13.16
N ASP A 240 12.78 -18.97 -13.44
CA ASP A 240 12.52 -19.81 -14.63
C ASP A 240 11.11 -20.44 -14.65
N SER A 241 10.38 -20.42 -13.53
CA SER A 241 9.00 -20.92 -13.43
C SER A 241 7.92 -19.85 -13.69
N SER A 242 8.34 -18.63 -14.01
CA SER A 242 7.47 -17.46 -14.17
C SER A 242 7.89 -16.60 -15.36
N SER A 243 7.07 -15.59 -15.67
CA SER A 243 7.37 -14.59 -16.71
C SER A 243 7.51 -15.21 -18.10
N SER A 244 6.51 -16.06 -18.44
CA SER A 244 6.43 -16.76 -19.72
C SER A 244 6.50 -15.83 -20.93
N GLU A 245 6.97 -16.34 -22.06
CA GLU A 245 7.02 -15.59 -23.32
C GLU A 245 5.63 -15.10 -23.74
N GLU A 246 4.61 -15.90 -23.46
CA GLU A 246 3.21 -15.59 -23.72
C GLU A 246 2.74 -14.40 -22.87
N LEU A 247 3.06 -14.39 -21.57
CA LEU A 247 2.73 -13.27 -20.69
C LEU A 247 3.43 -11.98 -21.15
N LEU A 248 4.74 -12.03 -21.39
CA LEU A 248 5.51 -10.88 -21.81
C LEU A 248 5.08 -10.35 -23.17
N THR A 249 4.68 -11.22 -24.08
CA THR A 249 4.12 -10.83 -25.39
C THR A 249 2.77 -10.12 -25.23
N MET A 250 1.89 -10.64 -24.36
CA MET A 250 0.56 -10.09 -24.12
C MET A 250 0.63 -8.75 -23.38
N THR A 251 1.46 -8.67 -22.34
CA THR A 251 1.61 -7.45 -21.50
C THR A 251 2.42 -6.37 -22.21
N SER A 252 3.28 -6.74 -23.15
CA SER A 252 4.09 -5.84 -24.01
C SER A 252 4.77 -4.67 -23.26
N PRO A 253 5.41 -4.92 -22.11
CA PRO A 253 5.91 -3.86 -21.25
C PRO A 253 7.10 -3.13 -21.87
N THR A 254 7.22 -1.83 -21.57
CA THR A 254 8.44 -1.05 -21.92
C THR A 254 9.55 -1.28 -20.90
N ASP A 255 9.18 -1.57 -19.66
CA ASP A 255 10.10 -1.81 -18.54
C ASP A 255 9.65 -2.99 -17.70
N SER A 256 10.60 -3.72 -17.11
CA SER A 256 10.34 -4.82 -16.19
C SER A 256 11.23 -4.73 -14.94
N VAL A 257 10.69 -5.19 -13.82
CA VAL A 257 11.39 -5.26 -12.53
C VAL A 257 11.28 -6.68 -11.99
N ALA A 258 12.41 -7.25 -11.56
CA ALA A 258 12.50 -8.57 -10.97
C ALA A 258 12.77 -8.49 -9.47
#